data_b572ba3e79ca362b0c9d2dc6d06dde15
#
_entry.id   b572ba3e79ca362b0c9d2dc6d06dde15
#
_cell.length_a   1.000
_cell.length_b   1.000
_cell.length_c   1.000
_cell.angle_alpha   90.00
_cell.angle_beta   90.00
_cell.angle_gamma   90.00
#
_symmetry.space_group_name_H-M   'P 1'
#
loop_
_entity.id
_entity.type
_entity.pdbx_description
1 polymer ?
#
loop_
_entity_poly.entity_id
_entity_poly.type
_entity_poly.pdbx_seq_one_letter_code
_entity_poly.pdbx_strand_id
1 'polypeptide(L)'
;MHLVAKNETYSDQGITKQYTSARLNSKFAFTYGRVVARAKMPIGGGTWPAIWMLGKNITESGGYWAGEFGTTGWPACGEIDIMEHWGYNQNVISAALHTPSSSGATENYGTILDEDVSEEFHNYEMEWTPDAIKFYLDGNNYYTYSPNFQNADTWPYTEDQYLLLNIAIEENVSALFEESDMVLDYIRVYQQGSPTSTNDVKKVDLKLYPNPAQETLIVETATADHSALIEVYSVMGIKVLSQNATGNKTFISLDQLAAGSYVAAYRNDEYYESIPFVKMD
;
A
#
# COMPACT_ATOMS: atom_id res chain seq x y z
N MET A 1 -8.39 4.26 9.38
CA MET A 1 -7.22 4.45 10.27
C MET A 1 -7.02 5.93 10.46
N HIS A 2 -6.64 6.38 11.70
CA HIS A 2 -6.37 7.79 11.99
C HIS A 2 -4.90 7.94 12.36
N LEU A 3 -4.17 8.78 11.64
CA LEU A 3 -2.87 9.29 12.07
C LEU A 3 -3.14 10.64 12.70
N VAL A 4 -2.79 10.78 13.97
CA VAL A 4 -3.18 11.96 14.75
C VAL A 4 -1.93 12.75 15.12
N ALA A 5 -1.96 14.06 14.86
CA ALA A 5 -0.98 15.02 15.36
C ALA A 5 -1.61 15.84 16.50
N LYS A 6 -0.87 16.01 17.61
CA LYS A 6 -1.36 16.68 18.82
C LYS A 6 -0.36 17.67 19.38
N ASN A 7 -0.85 18.74 19.93
CA ASN A 7 -0.10 19.63 20.80
C ASN A 7 -0.15 19.05 22.23
N GLU A 8 0.85 18.24 22.54
CA GLU A 8 1.05 17.67 23.87
C GLU A 8 2.53 17.47 24.16
N THR A 9 2.93 17.78 25.37
CA THR A 9 4.32 17.50 25.78
C THR A 9 4.50 16.03 26.08
N TYR A 10 5.40 15.40 25.36
CA TYR A 10 5.77 14.00 25.54
C TYR A 10 7.26 13.81 25.65
N SER A 11 7.69 12.95 26.58
CA SER A 11 9.10 12.61 26.80
C SER A 11 9.33 11.12 26.62
N ASP A 12 10.26 10.76 25.74
CA ASP A 12 10.72 9.39 25.54
C ASP A 12 12.23 9.36 25.32
N GLN A 13 12.90 8.34 25.87
CA GLN A 13 14.37 8.12 25.78
C GLN A 13 15.21 9.37 26.06
N GLY A 14 14.75 10.21 26.99
CA GLY A 14 15.43 11.45 27.38
C GLY A 14 15.22 12.65 26.47
N ILE A 15 14.39 12.51 25.42
CA ILE A 15 14.01 13.59 24.51
C ILE A 15 12.59 14.04 24.83
N THR A 16 12.39 15.34 24.99
CA THR A 16 11.07 15.95 25.21
C THR A 16 10.67 16.76 23.98
N LYS A 17 9.46 16.51 23.47
CA LYS A 17 8.84 17.24 22.38
C LYS A 17 7.53 17.87 22.81
N GLN A 18 7.11 18.93 22.14
CA GLN A 18 5.85 19.66 22.42
C GLN A 18 4.69 19.17 21.57
N TYR A 19 4.95 18.30 20.63
CA TYR A 19 3.96 17.71 19.74
C TYR A 19 4.23 16.22 19.60
N THR A 20 3.16 15.45 19.48
CA THR A 20 3.22 14.03 19.09
C THR A 20 2.53 13.85 17.76
N SER A 21 2.97 12.86 17.02
CA SER A 21 2.39 12.46 15.75
C SER A 21 2.74 11.00 15.45
N ALA A 22 2.35 10.53 14.26
CA ALA A 22 2.64 9.17 13.82
C ALA A 22 3.44 9.15 12.52
N ARG A 23 4.38 8.20 12.42
CA ARG A 23 4.99 7.76 11.17
C ARG A 23 4.85 6.23 11.09
N LEU A 24 4.34 5.75 9.96
CA LEU A 24 4.17 4.32 9.68
C LEU A 24 5.01 3.96 8.45
N ASN A 25 5.72 2.84 8.53
CA ASN A 25 6.51 2.29 7.44
C ASN A 25 5.97 0.91 7.09
N SER A 26 5.70 0.62 5.82
CA SER A 26 5.24 -0.69 5.40
C SER A 26 6.35 -1.74 5.48
N LYS A 27 5.97 -2.96 5.86
CA LYS A 27 6.79 -4.17 5.73
C LYS A 27 6.55 -4.88 4.39
N PHE A 28 6.06 -4.14 3.43
CA PHE A 28 5.82 -4.54 2.05
C PHE A 28 6.55 -3.54 1.15
N ALA A 29 7.31 -4.04 0.20
CA ALA A 29 8.02 -3.26 -0.80
C ALA A 29 7.79 -3.88 -2.18
N PHE A 30 7.81 -3.07 -3.22
CA PHE A 30 7.54 -3.50 -4.58
C PHE A 30 8.23 -2.58 -5.59
N THR A 31 8.43 -3.11 -6.80
CA THR A 31 8.88 -2.34 -7.95
C THR A 31 7.79 -2.31 -8.99
N TYR A 32 7.46 -1.11 -9.48
CA TYR A 32 6.40 -0.80 -10.45
C TYR A 32 5.00 -1.23 -10.02
N GLY A 33 4.01 -0.46 -10.44
CA GLY A 33 2.61 -0.69 -10.13
C GLY A 33 1.82 0.59 -9.98
N ARG A 34 0.57 0.46 -9.52
CA ARG A 34 -0.32 1.57 -9.18
C ARG A 34 -0.64 1.54 -7.70
N VAL A 35 -0.45 2.66 -7.03
CA VAL A 35 -0.90 2.89 -5.64
C VAL A 35 -2.16 3.74 -5.69
N VAL A 36 -3.15 3.38 -4.90
CA VAL A 36 -4.34 4.18 -4.64
C VAL A 36 -4.51 4.28 -3.12
N ALA A 37 -4.32 5.48 -2.58
CA ALA A 37 -4.57 5.78 -1.18
C ALA A 37 -5.81 6.66 -1.07
N ARG A 38 -6.85 6.19 -0.37
CA ARG A 38 -8.04 6.98 -0.12
C ARG A 38 -7.97 7.58 1.27
N ALA A 39 -7.86 8.90 1.33
CA ALA A 39 -7.63 9.61 2.56
C ALA A 39 -8.31 10.99 2.58
N LYS A 40 -8.45 11.53 3.80
CA LYS A 40 -8.86 12.90 4.09
C LYS A 40 -7.75 13.58 4.89
N MET A 41 -7.39 14.79 4.48
CA MET A 41 -6.24 15.50 5.03
C MET A 41 -6.56 16.22 6.35
N PRO A 42 -5.56 16.38 7.24
CA PRO A 42 -5.73 17.17 8.47
C PRO A 42 -5.87 18.65 8.16
N ILE A 43 -6.43 19.39 9.13
CA ILE A 43 -6.51 20.85 9.12
C ILE A 43 -5.51 21.39 10.15
N GLY A 44 -4.80 22.47 9.82
CA GLY A 44 -3.98 23.20 10.77
C GLY A 44 -2.68 23.71 10.20
N GLY A 45 -2.44 25.02 10.30
CA GLY A 45 -1.20 25.62 9.84
C GLY A 45 0.03 25.02 10.51
N GLY A 46 0.96 24.53 9.75
CA GLY A 46 2.17 23.83 10.19
C GLY A 46 2.06 22.33 10.34
N THR A 47 0.91 21.72 9.95
CA THR A 47 0.86 20.27 9.70
C THR A 47 1.42 19.98 8.29
N TRP A 48 2.12 18.88 8.16
CA TRP A 48 2.67 18.38 6.90
C TRP A 48 2.46 16.87 6.78
N PRO A 49 1.24 16.46 6.44
CA PRO A 49 0.96 15.05 6.11
C PRO A 49 1.59 14.64 4.79
N ALA A 50 2.03 13.40 4.73
CA ALA A 50 2.56 12.79 3.53
C ALA A 50 2.18 11.31 3.39
N ILE A 51 1.95 10.92 2.14
CA ILE A 51 1.85 9.53 1.66
C ILE A 51 2.95 9.40 0.63
N TRP A 52 3.98 8.63 0.92
CA TRP A 52 5.22 8.64 0.18
C TRP A 52 5.94 7.29 0.16
N MET A 53 7.03 7.19 -0.56
CA MET A 53 7.81 5.97 -0.70
C MET A 53 9.30 6.26 -0.67
N LEU A 54 10.07 5.30 -0.13
CA LEU A 54 11.54 5.30 -0.15
C LEU A 54 12.06 3.99 -0.72
N GLY A 55 13.24 4.06 -1.33
CA GLY A 55 13.98 2.88 -1.74
C GLY A 55 14.21 1.93 -0.57
N LYS A 56 13.87 0.66 -0.75
CA LYS A 56 14.11 -0.42 0.23
C LYS A 56 15.59 -0.52 0.63
N ASN A 57 16.48 -0.09 -0.26
CA ASN A 57 17.93 -0.06 -0.07
C ASN A 57 18.44 1.13 0.75
N ILE A 58 17.57 1.97 1.31
CA ILE A 58 17.99 3.14 2.11
C ILE A 58 18.75 2.72 3.39
N THR A 59 19.81 3.47 3.69
CA THR A 59 20.59 3.36 4.95
C THR A 59 19.95 4.18 6.06
N GLU A 60 18.72 3.84 6.48
CA GLU A 60 18.03 4.53 7.59
C GLU A 60 18.29 3.80 8.90
N SER A 61 18.92 4.46 9.88
CA SER A 61 19.18 3.86 11.19
C SER A 61 17.88 3.47 11.89
N GLY A 62 17.76 2.19 12.29
CA GLY A 62 16.54 1.64 12.90
C GLY A 62 15.41 1.33 11.90
N GLY A 63 15.59 1.58 10.62
CA GLY A 63 14.66 1.22 9.57
C GLY A 63 14.50 -0.29 9.43
N TYR A 64 13.26 -0.76 9.22
CA TYR A 64 12.94 -2.20 9.10
C TYR A 64 13.77 -2.88 7.99
N TRP A 65 13.97 -2.21 6.87
CA TRP A 65 14.68 -2.76 5.71
C TRP A 65 16.20 -2.55 5.77
N ALA A 66 16.67 -1.55 6.52
CA ALA A 66 18.06 -1.08 6.49
C ALA A 66 19.08 -2.14 6.93
N GLY A 67 18.70 -3.04 7.86
CA GLY A 67 19.59 -4.09 8.36
C GLY A 67 19.98 -5.13 7.31
N GLU A 68 19.10 -5.42 6.36
CA GLU A 68 19.30 -6.44 5.31
C GLU A 68 19.63 -5.81 3.95
N PHE A 69 19.00 -4.68 3.61
CA PHE A 69 19.06 -4.07 2.28
C PHE A 69 19.75 -2.71 2.25
N GLY A 70 20.00 -2.08 3.41
CA GLY A 70 20.54 -0.73 3.50
C GLY A 70 21.96 -0.59 2.93
N THR A 71 22.06 -0.09 1.71
CA THR A 71 23.32 0.14 0.98
C THR A 71 23.45 1.56 0.44
N THR A 72 22.36 2.31 0.37
CA THR A 72 22.28 3.55 -0.41
C THR A 72 21.72 4.68 0.46
N GLY A 73 22.38 5.84 0.44
CA GLY A 73 21.91 7.03 1.16
C GLY A 73 20.84 7.77 0.36
N TRP A 74 20.09 8.63 1.06
CA TRP A 74 19.22 9.61 0.44
C TRP A 74 20.03 10.71 -0.27
N PRO A 75 19.64 11.25 -1.45
CA PRO A 75 18.44 10.89 -2.24
C PRO A 75 18.69 9.79 -3.27
N ALA A 76 19.86 9.15 -3.30
CA ALA A 76 20.21 8.14 -4.30
C ALA A 76 19.36 6.84 -4.19
N CYS A 77 18.74 6.58 -3.03
CA CYS A 77 17.76 5.49 -2.88
C CYS A 77 16.45 5.74 -3.62
N GLY A 78 16.20 6.99 -4.05
CA GLY A 78 14.94 7.45 -4.61
C GLY A 78 13.86 7.68 -3.53
N GLU A 79 13.12 8.80 -3.69
CA GLU A 79 11.94 9.12 -2.89
C GLU A 79 10.82 9.56 -3.82
N ILE A 80 9.63 9.02 -3.60
CA ILE A 80 8.42 9.30 -4.38
C ILE A 80 7.35 9.79 -3.41
N ASP A 81 7.02 11.07 -3.45
CA ASP A 81 5.96 11.65 -2.66
C ASP A 81 4.67 11.60 -3.47
N ILE A 82 3.81 10.62 -3.12
CA ILE A 82 2.52 10.41 -3.80
C ILE A 82 1.58 11.56 -3.48
N MET A 83 1.61 12.01 -2.25
CA MET A 83 0.84 13.12 -1.74
C MET A 83 1.59 13.81 -0.61
N GLU A 84 1.76 15.10 -0.74
CA GLU A 84 2.14 16.01 0.33
C GLU A 84 1.13 17.16 0.42
N HIS A 85 0.90 17.61 1.64
CA HIS A 85 -0.02 18.71 1.92
C HIS A 85 0.54 19.57 3.05
N TRP A 86 0.57 20.87 2.86
CA TRP A 86 1.00 21.83 3.88
C TRP A 86 -0.20 22.56 4.47
N GLY A 87 -0.39 22.46 5.77
CA GLY A 87 -1.52 23.06 6.46
C GLY A 87 -1.64 24.59 6.33
N TYR A 88 -0.57 25.30 5.94
CA TYR A 88 -0.64 26.71 5.57
C TYR A 88 -1.11 26.94 4.12
N ASN A 89 -1.19 25.92 3.32
CA ASN A 89 -1.70 25.95 1.95
C ASN A 89 -2.78 24.88 1.77
N GLN A 90 -3.82 25.01 2.58
CA GLN A 90 -4.82 23.98 2.89
C GLN A 90 -5.43 23.28 1.67
N ASN A 91 -5.58 23.97 0.53
CA ASN A 91 -6.28 23.45 -0.64
C ASN A 91 -5.31 22.99 -1.74
N VAL A 92 -4.02 22.86 -1.45
CA VAL A 92 -3.02 22.46 -2.44
C VAL A 92 -2.45 21.10 -2.07
N ILE A 93 -2.59 20.18 -2.97
CA ILE A 93 -1.91 18.88 -2.93
C ILE A 93 -0.72 18.92 -3.88
N SER A 94 0.41 18.35 -3.46
CA SER A 94 1.58 18.17 -4.31
C SER A 94 2.01 16.71 -4.37
N ALA A 95 2.67 16.38 -5.46
CA ALA A 95 3.53 15.21 -5.60
C ALA A 95 4.94 15.67 -5.94
N ALA A 96 5.94 14.95 -5.45
CA ALA A 96 7.33 15.26 -5.68
C ALA A 96 8.17 14.00 -5.89
N LEU A 97 9.36 14.20 -6.47
CA LEU A 97 10.35 13.16 -6.65
C LEU A 97 11.72 13.69 -6.26
N HIS A 98 12.42 12.97 -5.41
CA HIS A 98 13.77 13.30 -5.00
C HIS A 98 14.76 12.34 -5.63
N THR A 99 15.71 12.90 -6.33
CA THR A 99 16.77 12.20 -7.06
C THR A 99 18.12 12.85 -6.77
N PRO A 100 19.27 12.22 -7.05
CA PRO A 100 20.56 12.87 -6.92
C PRO A 100 20.69 14.18 -7.73
N SER A 101 20.00 14.27 -8.87
CA SER A 101 20.02 15.48 -9.70
C SER A 101 19.13 16.62 -9.16
N SER A 102 18.09 16.29 -8.34
CA SER A 102 17.18 17.28 -7.77
C SER A 102 16.53 16.72 -6.50
N SER A 103 16.82 17.32 -5.34
CA SER A 103 16.35 16.87 -4.04
C SER A 103 16.18 18.00 -3.04
N GLY A 104 15.48 17.76 -1.91
CA GLY A 104 15.09 18.81 -0.98
C GLY A 104 14.05 19.72 -1.61
N ALA A 105 14.43 20.95 -1.93
CA ALA A 105 13.59 21.83 -2.77
C ALA A 105 13.68 21.37 -4.24
N THR A 106 13.16 20.17 -4.52
CA THR A 106 13.25 19.56 -5.84
C THR A 106 12.47 20.33 -6.89
N GLU A 107 12.98 20.32 -8.14
CA GLU A 107 12.27 20.83 -9.31
C GLU A 107 11.31 19.79 -9.92
N ASN A 108 11.40 18.53 -9.45
CA ASN A 108 10.58 17.42 -9.94
C ASN A 108 9.29 17.32 -9.13
N TYR A 109 8.38 18.27 -9.26
CA TYR A 109 7.11 18.29 -8.54
C TYR A 109 5.95 18.80 -9.40
N GLY A 110 4.74 18.50 -8.98
CA GLY A 110 3.53 19.06 -9.54
C GLY A 110 2.49 19.29 -8.45
N THR A 111 1.57 20.22 -8.69
CA THR A 111 0.52 20.58 -7.74
C THR A 111 -0.85 20.56 -8.38
N ILE A 112 -1.88 20.33 -7.55
CA ILE A 112 -3.29 20.47 -7.92
C ILE A 112 -4.02 21.19 -6.81
N LEU A 113 -4.99 22.03 -7.18
CA LEU A 113 -5.88 22.71 -6.24
C LEU A 113 -7.16 21.89 -6.07
N ASP A 114 -7.55 21.67 -4.81
CA ASP A 114 -8.80 21.04 -4.45
C ASP A 114 -9.27 21.60 -3.10
N GLU A 115 -10.50 22.14 -3.04
CA GLU A 115 -10.96 22.95 -1.92
C GLU A 115 -11.50 22.13 -0.75
N ASP A 116 -11.74 20.83 -0.93
CA ASP A 116 -12.37 19.98 0.09
C ASP A 116 -11.52 18.78 0.57
N VAL A 117 -10.20 18.80 0.29
CA VAL A 117 -9.25 17.72 0.69
C VAL A 117 -9.29 17.37 2.18
N SER A 118 -9.74 18.29 3.03
CA SER A 118 -9.88 18.09 4.48
C SER A 118 -11.33 17.82 4.92
N GLU A 119 -12.29 17.96 4.03
CA GLU A 119 -13.72 17.74 4.29
C GLU A 119 -14.19 16.40 3.77
N GLU A 120 -13.68 15.99 2.57
CA GLU A 120 -14.06 14.77 1.89
C GLU A 120 -12.88 13.80 1.72
N PHE A 121 -13.19 12.57 1.36
CA PHE A 121 -12.18 11.56 1.04
C PHE A 121 -11.84 11.59 -0.43
N HIS A 122 -10.55 11.76 -0.74
CA HIS A 122 -10.02 11.73 -2.10
C HIS A 122 -9.12 10.52 -2.33
N ASN A 123 -8.97 10.12 -3.58
CA ASN A 123 -8.00 9.11 -3.99
C ASN A 123 -6.73 9.82 -4.46
N TYR A 124 -5.65 9.64 -3.72
CA TYR A 124 -4.30 10.04 -4.09
C TYR A 124 -3.63 8.85 -4.75
N GLU A 125 -3.23 9.02 -6.00
CA GLU A 125 -2.84 7.90 -6.83
C GLU A 125 -1.48 8.11 -7.49
N MET A 126 -0.72 7.05 -7.60
CA MET A 126 0.53 7.00 -8.36
C MET A 126 0.51 5.79 -9.30
N GLU A 127 0.92 5.99 -10.54
CA GLU A 127 1.23 4.94 -11.50
C GLU A 127 2.73 4.97 -11.80
N TRP A 128 3.43 3.92 -11.44
CA TRP A 128 4.88 3.80 -11.59
C TRP A 128 5.20 2.67 -12.56
N THR A 129 5.81 3.05 -13.67
CA THR A 129 6.28 2.15 -14.72
C THR A 129 7.79 2.29 -14.92
N PRO A 130 8.46 1.44 -15.72
CA PRO A 130 9.87 1.66 -16.06
C PRO A 130 10.17 3.01 -16.73
N ASP A 131 9.16 3.62 -17.39
CA ASP A 131 9.37 4.77 -18.27
C ASP A 131 8.89 6.09 -17.65
N ALA A 132 7.96 6.03 -16.68
CA ALA A 132 7.32 7.21 -16.10
C ALA A 132 6.71 6.95 -14.73
N ILE A 133 6.62 8.02 -13.93
CA ILE A 133 5.81 8.07 -12.72
C ILE A 133 4.76 9.16 -12.90
N LYS A 134 3.48 8.79 -12.74
CA LYS A 134 2.34 9.69 -12.93
C LYS A 134 1.53 9.79 -11.65
N PHE A 135 1.04 10.99 -11.35
CA PHE A 135 0.29 11.28 -10.15
C PHE A 135 -1.10 11.79 -10.49
N TYR A 136 -2.08 11.33 -9.71
CA TYR A 136 -3.49 11.65 -9.95
C TYR A 136 -4.19 12.01 -8.64
N LEU A 137 -5.16 12.91 -8.73
CA LEU A 137 -6.16 13.14 -7.71
C LEU A 137 -7.53 12.78 -8.30
N ASP A 138 -8.22 11.79 -7.70
CA ASP A 138 -9.51 11.27 -8.16
C ASP A 138 -9.54 10.93 -9.67
N GLY A 139 -8.45 10.29 -10.14
CA GLY A 139 -8.28 9.90 -11.53
C GLY A 139 -7.82 11.01 -12.47
N ASN A 140 -7.71 12.26 -12.01
CA ASN A 140 -7.21 13.39 -12.80
C ASN A 140 -5.68 13.45 -12.71
N ASN A 141 -4.98 13.19 -13.83
CA ASN A 141 -3.53 13.33 -13.86
C ASN A 141 -3.12 14.80 -13.76
N TYR A 142 -2.31 15.15 -12.76
CA TYR A 142 -1.81 16.50 -12.56
C TYR A 142 -0.29 16.63 -12.67
N TYR A 143 0.46 15.51 -12.56
CA TYR A 143 1.89 15.50 -12.74
C TYR A 143 2.37 14.21 -13.37
N THR A 144 3.37 14.32 -14.24
CA THR A 144 4.05 13.18 -14.86
C THR A 144 5.55 13.46 -14.90
N TYR A 145 6.33 12.57 -14.29
CA TYR A 145 7.78 12.56 -14.35
C TYR A 145 8.26 11.50 -15.32
N SER A 146 8.94 11.94 -16.38
CA SER A 146 9.55 11.07 -17.39
C SER A 146 10.78 11.80 -17.97
N PRO A 147 11.96 11.70 -17.32
CA PRO A 147 13.13 12.43 -17.76
C PRO A 147 13.64 11.89 -19.11
N ASN A 148 14.15 12.78 -19.96
CA ASN A 148 14.67 12.44 -21.28
C ASN A 148 15.80 11.40 -21.24
N PHE A 149 16.57 11.40 -20.16
CA PHE A 149 17.64 10.44 -19.90
C PHE A 149 17.44 9.84 -18.52
N GLN A 150 17.18 8.54 -18.48
CA GLN A 150 17.09 7.79 -17.25
C GLN A 150 18.46 7.21 -16.90
N ASN A 151 19.00 7.64 -15.78
CA ASN A 151 20.25 7.14 -15.21
C ASN A 151 20.19 7.23 -13.67
N ALA A 152 21.25 6.87 -12.98
CA ALA A 152 21.27 6.87 -11.52
C ALA A 152 20.99 8.26 -10.88
N ASP A 153 21.27 9.35 -11.60
CA ASP A 153 21.04 10.71 -11.09
C ASP A 153 19.61 11.19 -11.29
N THR A 154 18.91 10.71 -12.31
CA THR A 154 17.57 11.18 -12.67
C THR A 154 16.48 10.14 -12.44
N TRP A 155 16.85 8.86 -12.33
CA TRP A 155 15.90 7.75 -12.22
C TRP A 155 16.36 6.65 -11.24
N PRO A 156 16.46 6.93 -9.93
CA PRO A 156 16.81 5.94 -8.93
C PRO A 156 15.63 5.01 -8.56
N TYR A 157 14.67 4.83 -9.44
CA TYR A 157 13.40 4.14 -9.20
C TYR A 157 13.35 2.77 -9.91
N THR A 158 14.44 2.02 -9.84
CA THR A 158 14.55 0.67 -10.42
C THR A 158 14.53 -0.43 -9.34
N GLU A 159 14.66 -0.04 -8.08
CA GLU A 159 14.68 -0.93 -6.92
C GLU A 159 13.32 -0.91 -6.21
N ASP A 160 13.05 -1.93 -5.39
CA ASP A 160 11.86 -1.95 -4.55
C ASP A 160 11.73 -0.69 -3.70
N GLN A 161 10.52 -0.14 -3.65
CA GLN A 161 10.16 0.99 -2.78
C GLN A 161 9.14 0.52 -1.75
N TYR A 162 9.21 1.05 -0.53
CA TYR A 162 8.23 0.80 0.52
C TYR A 162 7.43 2.06 0.87
N LEU A 163 6.20 1.87 1.33
CA LEU A 163 5.27 2.96 1.64
C LEU A 163 5.51 3.52 3.04
N LEU A 164 5.38 4.84 3.15
CA LEU A 164 5.43 5.60 4.39
C LEU A 164 4.21 6.52 4.49
N LEU A 165 3.77 6.73 5.72
CA LEU A 165 2.68 7.64 6.06
C LEU A 165 3.09 8.42 7.29
N ASN A 166 2.91 9.73 7.29
CA ASN A 166 3.11 10.53 8.50
C ASN A 166 2.33 11.84 8.46
N ILE A 167 2.29 12.51 9.61
CA ILE A 167 2.06 13.94 9.70
C ILE A 167 3.28 14.55 10.38
N ALA A 168 4.11 15.27 9.64
CA ALA A 168 5.16 16.07 10.23
C ALA A 168 4.57 17.35 10.82
N ILE A 169 5.23 17.91 11.83
CA ILE A 169 4.92 19.21 12.43
C ILE A 169 6.07 20.15 12.14
N GLU A 170 5.78 21.22 11.42
CA GLU A 170 6.77 22.26 11.08
C GLU A 170 7.13 23.12 12.28
N GLU A 171 8.31 23.71 12.29
CA GLU A 171 8.77 24.59 13.37
C GLU A 171 7.87 25.83 13.59
N ASN A 172 7.21 26.28 12.53
CA ASN A 172 6.30 27.43 12.51
C ASN A 172 4.84 27.05 12.73
N VAL A 173 4.56 25.86 13.28
CA VAL A 173 3.18 25.42 13.53
C VAL A 173 2.37 26.46 14.28
N SER A 174 1.10 26.62 13.91
CA SER A 174 0.20 27.59 14.54
C SER A 174 0.12 27.40 16.05
N ALA A 175 0.28 28.49 16.80
CA ALA A 175 0.11 28.47 18.27
C ALA A 175 -1.34 28.09 18.69
N LEU A 176 -2.30 28.08 17.74
CA LEU A 176 -3.69 27.67 17.95
C LEU A 176 -3.91 26.21 17.55
N PHE A 177 -2.87 25.51 17.08
CA PHE A 177 -2.99 24.10 16.73
C PHE A 177 -3.13 23.27 18.01
N GLU A 178 -4.19 22.51 18.11
CA GLU A 178 -4.44 21.57 19.22
C GLU A 178 -4.28 20.12 18.77
N GLU A 179 -5.13 19.67 17.85
CA GLU A 179 -5.13 18.30 17.33
C GLU A 179 -5.74 18.29 15.93
N SER A 180 -5.20 17.45 15.04
CA SER A 180 -5.82 17.12 13.77
C SER A 180 -5.31 15.78 13.25
N ASP A 181 -6.08 15.14 12.38
CA ASP A 181 -5.77 13.81 11.90
C ASP A 181 -5.85 13.68 10.37
N MET A 182 -4.97 12.88 9.82
CA MET A 182 -5.14 12.30 8.50
C MET A 182 -5.95 11.01 8.64
N VAL A 183 -7.13 10.97 8.03
CA VAL A 183 -8.00 9.79 8.05
C VAL A 183 -7.78 8.98 6.80
N LEU A 184 -7.26 7.77 6.96
CA LEU A 184 -7.04 6.84 5.86
C LEU A 184 -8.13 5.78 5.83
N ASP A 185 -8.83 5.67 4.69
CA ASP A 185 -9.80 4.60 4.42
C ASP A 185 -9.06 3.33 3.98
N TYR A 186 -8.32 3.39 2.89
CA TYR A 186 -7.49 2.29 2.41
C TYR A 186 -6.23 2.77 1.67
N ILE A 187 -5.24 1.87 1.58
CA ILE A 187 -4.19 1.88 0.54
C ILE A 187 -4.28 0.56 -0.21
N ARG A 188 -4.25 0.64 -1.53
CA ARG A 188 -4.23 -0.50 -2.43
C ARG A 188 -3.06 -0.38 -3.40
N VAL A 189 -2.32 -1.47 -3.53
CA VAL A 189 -1.23 -1.59 -4.51
C VAL A 189 -1.66 -2.60 -5.57
N TYR A 190 -1.61 -2.17 -6.82
CA TYR A 190 -1.90 -3.00 -7.98
C TYR A 190 -0.61 -3.15 -8.77
N GLN A 191 -0.16 -4.36 -8.96
CA GLN A 191 0.93 -4.66 -9.86
C GLN A 191 0.37 -5.33 -11.12
N GLN A 192 0.86 -4.92 -12.27
CA GLN A 192 0.64 -5.70 -13.47
C GLN A 192 1.29 -7.04 -13.20
N GLY A 193 0.49 -8.10 -13.10
CA GLY A 193 1.04 -9.44 -12.98
C GLY A 193 2.09 -9.56 -14.08
N SER A 194 3.32 -9.93 -13.76
CA SER A 194 4.22 -10.39 -14.80
C SER A 194 3.36 -11.27 -15.68
N PRO A 195 3.39 -11.14 -17.02
CA PRO A 195 2.89 -12.22 -17.82
C PRO A 195 3.73 -13.41 -17.38
N THR A 196 3.27 -14.11 -16.35
CA THR A 196 3.66 -15.50 -16.18
C THR A 196 3.47 -16.02 -17.57
N SER A 197 4.59 -16.44 -18.21
CA SER A 197 4.58 -16.99 -19.55
C SER A 197 3.23 -17.65 -19.70
N THR A 198 2.47 -17.32 -20.71
CA THR A 198 1.12 -17.83 -20.94
C THR A 198 1.19 -19.36 -21.10
N ASN A 199 1.46 -20.04 -20.05
CA ASN A 199 0.71 -21.21 -19.72
C ASN A 199 -0.62 -20.60 -19.29
N ASP A 200 -1.60 -20.59 -20.17
CA ASP A 200 -2.98 -20.32 -19.83
C ASP A 200 -3.21 -21.12 -18.56
N VAL A 201 -3.30 -20.42 -17.40
CA VAL A 201 -3.68 -21.11 -16.16
C VAL A 201 -5.09 -21.54 -16.46
N LYS A 202 -5.20 -22.80 -16.82
CA LYS A 202 -6.46 -23.38 -17.29
C LYS A 202 -7.43 -23.28 -16.14
N LYS A 203 -8.62 -22.80 -16.42
CA LYS A 203 -9.69 -22.85 -15.45
C LYS A 203 -10.01 -24.31 -15.16
N VAL A 204 -10.13 -24.65 -13.90
CA VAL A 204 -10.66 -25.95 -13.48
C VAL A 204 -12.15 -25.80 -13.19
N ASP A 205 -12.94 -26.81 -13.55
CA ASP A 205 -14.34 -26.88 -13.12
C ASP A 205 -14.37 -27.18 -11.62
N LEU A 206 -14.39 -26.09 -10.82
CA LEU A 206 -14.34 -26.11 -9.37
C LEU A 206 -15.76 -25.94 -8.82
N LYS A 207 -16.16 -26.82 -7.90
CA LYS A 207 -17.44 -26.71 -7.20
C LYS A 207 -17.21 -26.68 -5.70
N LEU A 208 -17.92 -25.80 -5.02
CA LEU A 208 -17.91 -25.68 -3.55
C LEU A 208 -19.31 -25.95 -3.02
N TYR A 209 -19.41 -26.87 -2.06
CA TYR A 209 -20.68 -27.14 -1.38
C TYR A 209 -20.47 -27.74 -0.01
N PRO A 210 -21.45 -27.57 0.93
CA PRO A 210 -22.55 -26.63 0.80
C PRO A 210 -22.08 -25.18 0.81
N ASN A 211 -22.84 -24.29 0.19
CA ASN A 211 -22.62 -22.84 0.29
C ASN A 211 -24.00 -22.17 0.47
N PRO A 212 -24.31 -21.65 1.65
CA PRO A 212 -23.47 -21.51 2.84
C PRO A 212 -23.03 -22.84 3.48
N ALA A 213 -21.86 -22.84 4.12
CA ALA A 213 -21.27 -23.97 4.83
C ALA A 213 -21.29 -23.74 6.36
N GLN A 214 -21.30 -24.80 7.13
CA GLN A 214 -21.18 -24.78 8.61
C GLN A 214 -19.80 -25.32 9.03
N GLU A 215 -19.69 -26.59 9.30
CA GLU A 215 -18.48 -27.24 9.81
C GLU A 215 -17.52 -27.68 8.69
N THR A 216 -18.07 -28.05 7.54
CA THR A 216 -17.29 -28.65 6.44
C THR A 216 -17.64 -28.03 5.10
N LEU A 217 -16.62 -27.74 4.31
CA LEU A 217 -16.73 -27.35 2.91
C LEU A 217 -16.15 -28.46 2.04
N ILE A 218 -16.85 -28.87 1.00
CA ILE A 218 -16.36 -29.81 0.01
C ILE A 218 -15.91 -29.02 -1.22
N VAL A 219 -14.66 -29.26 -1.59
CA VAL A 219 -14.05 -28.76 -2.82
C VAL A 219 -14.01 -29.91 -3.81
N GLU A 220 -14.75 -29.80 -4.92
CA GLU A 220 -14.83 -30.82 -5.96
C GLU A 220 -14.27 -30.30 -7.28
N THR A 221 -13.41 -31.11 -7.92
CA THR A 221 -12.80 -30.85 -9.22
C THR A 221 -13.10 -32.01 -10.17
N ALA A 222 -13.07 -31.77 -11.48
CA ALA A 222 -13.33 -32.81 -12.49
C ALA A 222 -12.30 -33.95 -12.46
N THR A 223 -11.05 -33.64 -12.09
CA THR A 223 -9.93 -34.60 -12.02
C THR A 223 -9.27 -34.57 -10.65
N ALA A 224 -8.79 -35.72 -10.20
CA ALA A 224 -8.02 -35.81 -8.97
C ALA A 224 -6.57 -35.31 -9.23
N ASP A 225 -6.14 -34.39 -8.38
CA ASP A 225 -4.76 -33.92 -8.37
C ASP A 225 -4.27 -33.73 -6.94
N HIS A 226 -3.42 -34.63 -6.48
CA HIS A 226 -2.87 -34.60 -5.13
C HIS A 226 -1.75 -33.58 -4.94
N SER A 227 -1.21 -33.00 -6.03
CA SER A 227 -0.23 -31.89 -5.98
C SER A 227 -0.89 -30.52 -5.77
N ALA A 228 -2.19 -30.45 -6.03
CA ALA A 228 -2.92 -29.18 -5.89
C ALA A 228 -3.10 -28.76 -4.44
N LEU A 229 -3.07 -27.45 -4.24
CA LEU A 229 -3.26 -26.79 -2.96
C LEU A 229 -4.62 -26.11 -2.93
N ILE A 230 -5.34 -26.31 -1.83
CA ILE A 230 -6.59 -25.60 -1.53
C ILE A 230 -6.29 -24.61 -0.42
N GLU A 231 -6.55 -23.34 -0.67
CA GLU A 231 -6.31 -22.25 0.26
C GLU A 231 -7.60 -21.48 0.51
N VAL A 232 -7.86 -21.10 1.76
CA VAL A 232 -9.01 -20.26 2.13
C VAL A 232 -8.49 -18.90 2.58
N TYR A 233 -9.11 -17.85 2.06
CA TYR A 233 -8.78 -16.46 2.35
C TYR A 233 -9.98 -15.74 2.94
N SER A 234 -9.74 -14.87 3.91
CA SER A 234 -10.72 -13.89 4.36
C SER A 234 -11.00 -12.85 3.26
N VAL A 235 -12.07 -12.06 3.41
CA VAL A 235 -12.38 -10.94 2.50
C VAL A 235 -11.29 -9.86 2.46
N MET A 236 -10.40 -9.82 3.44
CA MET A 236 -9.22 -8.95 3.46
C MET A 236 -8.00 -9.55 2.75
N GLY A 237 -8.14 -10.73 2.11
CA GLY A 237 -7.04 -11.41 1.42
C GLY A 237 -6.06 -12.14 2.33
N ILE A 238 -6.35 -12.26 3.64
CA ILE A 238 -5.50 -13.00 4.58
C ILE A 238 -5.78 -14.48 4.43
N LYS A 239 -4.74 -15.28 4.20
CA LYS A 239 -4.85 -16.74 4.17
C LYS A 239 -5.11 -17.28 5.57
N VAL A 240 -6.24 -17.93 5.75
CA VAL A 240 -6.71 -18.46 7.04
C VAL A 240 -6.64 -19.99 7.13
N LEU A 241 -6.56 -20.69 5.98
CA LEU A 241 -6.44 -22.15 5.92
C LEU A 241 -5.69 -22.55 4.65
N SER A 242 -4.97 -23.67 4.72
CA SER A 242 -4.30 -24.28 3.56
C SER A 242 -4.18 -25.79 3.77
N GLN A 243 -4.57 -26.59 2.76
CA GLN A 243 -4.33 -28.03 2.75
C GLN A 243 -4.17 -28.55 1.32
N ASN A 244 -3.48 -29.69 1.15
CA ASN A 244 -3.37 -30.38 -0.14
C ASN A 244 -4.71 -31.01 -0.51
N ALA A 245 -5.01 -31.03 -1.80
CA ALA A 245 -6.15 -31.78 -2.32
C ALA A 245 -5.94 -33.28 -2.07
N THR A 246 -7.00 -33.97 -1.66
CA THR A 246 -6.95 -35.41 -1.37
C THR A 246 -7.51 -36.28 -2.50
N GLY A 247 -7.92 -35.66 -3.59
CA GLY A 247 -8.50 -36.30 -4.76
C GLY A 247 -9.42 -35.34 -5.51
N ASN A 248 -10.38 -35.86 -6.26
CA ASN A 248 -11.40 -35.05 -6.93
C ASN A 248 -12.43 -34.42 -5.96
N LYS A 249 -12.47 -34.89 -4.72
CA LYS A 249 -13.24 -34.28 -3.61
C LYS A 249 -12.35 -34.17 -2.40
N THR A 250 -12.21 -32.95 -1.90
CA THR A 250 -11.46 -32.65 -0.70
C THR A 250 -12.38 -32.02 0.33
N PHE A 251 -12.37 -32.58 1.55
CA PHE A 251 -13.15 -32.08 2.68
C PHE A 251 -12.29 -31.14 3.51
N ILE A 252 -12.80 -29.93 3.74
CA ILE A 252 -12.12 -28.89 4.50
C ILE A 252 -12.91 -28.62 5.76
N SER A 253 -12.29 -28.82 6.94
CA SER A 253 -12.88 -28.40 8.21
C SER A 253 -12.83 -26.87 8.30
N LEU A 254 -13.97 -26.28 8.68
CA LEU A 254 -14.15 -24.87 8.91
C LEU A 254 -14.29 -24.52 10.40
N ASP A 255 -14.05 -25.47 11.30
CA ASP A 255 -14.29 -25.34 12.75
C ASP A 255 -13.52 -24.18 13.38
N GLN A 256 -12.37 -23.83 12.82
CA GLN A 256 -11.52 -22.74 13.31
C GLN A 256 -11.88 -21.37 12.71
N LEU A 257 -12.82 -21.31 11.77
CA LEU A 257 -13.24 -20.09 11.12
C LEU A 257 -14.48 -19.51 11.80
N ALA A 258 -14.46 -18.21 12.05
CA ALA A 258 -15.65 -17.46 12.46
C ALA A 258 -16.68 -17.43 11.32
N ALA A 259 -17.97 -17.22 11.66
CA ALA A 259 -18.99 -16.96 10.66
C ALA A 259 -18.61 -15.70 9.83
N GLY A 260 -18.77 -15.80 8.51
CA GLY A 260 -18.36 -14.72 7.60
C GLY A 260 -18.18 -15.16 6.16
N SER A 261 -17.78 -14.22 5.32
CA SER A 261 -17.49 -14.46 3.91
C SER A 261 -16.02 -14.78 3.69
N TYR A 262 -15.74 -15.76 2.84
CA TYR A 262 -14.42 -16.27 2.52
C TYR A 262 -14.30 -16.56 1.03
N VAL A 263 -13.08 -16.75 0.56
CA VAL A 263 -12.78 -17.23 -0.79
C VAL A 263 -11.95 -18.50 -0.69
N ALA A 264 -12.39 -19.58 -1.32
CA ALA A 264 -11.58 -20.79 -1.47
C ALA A 264 -10.94 -20.80 -2.85
N ALA A 265 -9.61 -20.96 -2.90
CA ALA A 265 -8.81 -21.06 -4.11
C ALA A 265 -8.23 -22.47 -4.25
N TYR A 266 -8.30 -23.02 -5.43
CA TYR A 266 -7.62 -24.23 -5.86
C TYR A 266 -6.49 -23.86 -6.82
N ARG A 267 -5.29 -24.36 -6.59
CA ARG A 267 -4.14 -24.10 -7.48
C ARG A 267 -3.16 -25.27 -7.55
N ASN A 268 -2.58 -25.42 -8.71
CA ASN A 268 -1.36 -26.17 -8.99
C ASN A 268 -0.54 -25.44 -10.06
N ASP A 269 0.43 -26.10 -10.69
CA ASP A 269 1.31 -25.49 -11.72
C ASP A 269 0.57 -25.13 -13.02
N GLU A 270 -0.61 -25.74 -13.30
CA GLU A 270 -1.37 -25.54 -14.54
C GLU A 270 -2.72 -24.83 -14.33
N TYR A 271 -3.33 -24.96 -13.14
CA TYR A 271 -4.70 -24.55 -12.88
C TYR A 271 -4.80 -23.59 -11.71
N TYR A 272 -5.66 -22.59 -11.85
CA TYR A 272 -6.11 -21.72 -10.76
C TYR A 272 -7.59 -21.41 -10.93
N GLU A 273 -8.36 -21.57 -9.88
CA GLU A 273 -9.75 -21.10 -9.81
C GLU A 273 -10.08 -20.75 -8.36
N SER A 274 -10.95 -19.76 -8.17
CA SER A 274 -11.39 -19.36 -6.83
C SER A 274 -12.89 -19.07 -6.81
N ILE A 275 -13.54 -19.48 -5.72
CA ILE A 275 -14.99 -19.32 -5.52
C ILE A 275 -15.24 -18.76 -4.13
N PRO A 276 -16.08 -17.72 -4.00
CA PRO A 276 -16.52 -17.23 -2.70
C PRO A 276 -17.53 -18.19 -2.03
N PHE A 277 -17.46 -18.25 -0.71
CA PHE A 277 -18.44 -18.98 0.10
C PHE A 277 -18.71 -18.25 1.41
N VAL A 278 -19.82 -18.65 2.07
CA VAL A 278 -20.22 -18.10 3.37
C VAL A 278 -20.13 -19.20 4.43
N LYS A 279 -19.39 -18.96 5.52
CA LYS A 279 -19.38 -19.78 6.74
C LYS A 279 -20.48 -19.26 7.67
N MET A 280 -21.36 -20.16 8.08
CA MET A 280 -22.38 -19.90 9.12
C MET A 280 -21.97 -20.54 10.45
N ASP A 281 -22.59 -20.08 11.53
CA ASP A 281 -22.46 -20.67 12.87
C ASP A 281 -22.99 -22.09 12.93
#